data_b7246aa36ab8f3b6e81d8c0abfac46fe
#
_entry.id   b7246aa36ab8f3b6e81d8c0abfac46fe
#
_cell.length_a   1.000
_cell.length_b   1.000
_cell.length_c   1.000
_cell.angle_alpha   90.00
_cell.angle_beta   90.00
_cell.angle_gamma   90.00
#
_symmetry.space_group_name_H-M   'P 1'
#
loop_
_entity.id
_entity.type
_entity.pdbx_description
1 polymer ?
#
loop_
_entity_poly.entity_id
_entity_poly.type
_entity_poly.pdbx_seq_one_letter_code
_entity_poly.pdbx_strand_id
1 'polypeptide(L)'
;MLLGTAALLVTVLAAVGAYWVKHRSVVSLEQANAIAVLPLQNMNGDFAVDYLRFALADELTSVLTYSRSLEVRPSSVTRRYVAVDLDPKNVGKELRVGRLLQGHFMKQGDKLTVTLEAIDVPTDRVLWQGTVTAKADDLIGLQEQLTTQVQNGLMPILGGAGGGTEAAASRPKNQEAYDFYLRSVAQSHDPKPNKEAIKLLEWAVGIDPNYAPAWESLGQRYNFDSTYGGGGEDAFQKSNRDYEKALALDPNRVMAASNLITNRVERGELGRAYDAATGLVQRQPRSADAHFALSYVLRYAGMLEQSMQECKTARQLDPGNFAFRSCAWSFLEMGKTDGAMDFVHLDAGTEWAAWVTPYVYLAEGNVGEARDAARSMGKAPTYHRDLMEACTAAQKPADLAKTMREAESAVMMEPDAELWYHVGALAAYCGQNEAALRLLKAAVQQNYCAYSALENDPLLDRLRATPEFADLLKAARFCQEPLLAQGN
;
A
#
# COMPACT_ATOMS: atom_id res chain seq x y z
N MET A 1 4.47 -57.91 27.33
CA MET A 1 4.88 -56.53 27.61
C MET A 1 5.78 -55.88 26.53
N LEU A 2 6.61 -56.62 25.81
CA LEU A 2 7.52 -56.10 24.79
C LEU A 2 6.84 -55.57 23.48
N LEU A 3 5.65 -56.09 23.10
CA LEU A 3 4.90 -55.64 21.90
C LEU A 3 4.21 -54.28 22.09
N GLY A 4 3.82 -53.91 23.29
CA GLY A 4 3.16 -52.61 23.58
C GLY A 4 4.12 -51.43 23.58
N THR A 5 5.38 -51.63 23.98
CA THR A 5 6.42 -50.60 24.02
C THR A 5 6.93 -50.26 22.59
N ALA A 6 7.00 -51.26 21.72
CA ALA A 6 7.38 -51.05 20.32
C ALA A 6 6.32 -50.23 19.53
N ALA A 7 5.03 -50.49 19.77
CA ALA A 7 3.96 -49.73 19.12
C ALA A 7 3.91 -48.27 19.58
N LEU A 8 4.16 -47.99 20.86
CA LEU A 8 4.24 -46.63 21.41
C LEU A 8 5.43 -45.82 20.86
N LEU A 9 6.57 -46.46 20.69
CA LEU A 9 7.77 -45.84 20.08
C LEU A 9 7.57 -45.45 18.60
N VAL A 10 6.89 -46.31 17.82
CA VAL A 10 6.58 -46.04 16.42
C VAL A 10 5.57 -44.88 16.30
N THR A 11 4.55 -44.80 17.16
CA THR A 11 3.61 -43.68 17.15
C THR A 11 4.24 -42.36 17.59
N VAL A 12 5.15 -42.35 18.55
CA VAL A 12 5.90 -41.15 18.97
C VAL A 12 6.84 -40.70 17.87
N LEU A 13 7.58 -41.61 17.22
CA LEU A 13 8.45 -41.28 16.08
C LEU A 13 7.67 -40.77 14.88
N ALA A 14 6.48 -41.33 14.58
CA ALA A 14 5.60 -40.85 13.54
C ALA A 14 5.03 -39.45 13.87
N ALA A 15 4.63 -39.21 15.12
CA ALA A 15 4.15 -37.90 15.58
C ALA A 15 5.25 -36.85 15.58
N VAL A 16 6.47 -37.19 16.02
CA VAL A 16 7.65 -36.31 15.94
C VAL A 16 8.02 -36.05 14.48
N GLY A 17 8.00 -37.06 13.62
CA GLY A 17 8.25 -36.92 12.18
C GLY A 17 7.21 -36.02 11.50
N ALA A 18 5.92 -36.22 11.80
CA ALA A 18 4.83 -35.38 11.31
C ALA A 18 4.93 -33.92 11.84
N TYR A 19 5.30 -33.75 13.12
CA TYR A 19 5.59 -32.45 13.71
C TYR A 19 6.77 -31.75 13.03
N TRP A 20 7.86 -32.45 12.74
CA TRP A 20 9.02 -31.93 12.03
C TRP A 20 8.72 -31.61 10.55
N VAL A 21 7.91 -32.41 9.88
CA VAL A 21 7.46 -32.15 8.49
C VAL A 21 6.52 -30.93 8.47
N LYS A 22 5.62 -30.81 9.46
CA LYS A 22 4.69 -29.69 9.57
C LYS A 22 5.38 -28.37 9.99
N HIS A 23 6.53 -28.45 10.67
CA HIS A 23 7.33 -27.31 11.12
C HIS A 23 8.60 -27.07 10.30
N ARG A 24 8.94 -27.90 9.33
CA ARG A 24 9.81 -27.47 8.25
C ARG A 24 9.03 -26.39 7.49
N SER A 25 9.49 -25.14 7.66
CA SER A 25 9.08 -24.03 6.81
C SER A 25 9.48 -24.39 5.38
N VAL A 26 8.58 -25.11 4.68
CA VAL A 26 8.68 -25.23 3.23
C VAL A 26 8.42 -23.81 2.77
N VAL A 27 9.48 -23.11 2.34
CA VAL A 27 9.34 -21.86 1.59
C VAL A 27 8.39 -22.22 0.45
N SER A 28 7.21 -21.64 0.43
CA SER A 28 6.26 -21.90 -0.64
C SER A 28 6.94 -21.52 -1.96
N LEU A 29 6.57 -22.19 -3.06
CA LEU A 29 7.09 -21.84 -4.39
C LEU A 29 6.89 -20.34 -4.71
N GLU A 30 5.85 -19.74 -4.14
CA GLU A 30 5.59 -18.30 -4.20
C GLU A 30 6.69 -17.47 -3.53
N GLN A 31 7.17 -17.87 -2.34
CA GLN A 31 8.26 -17.16 -1.66
C GLN A 31 9.60 -17.29 -2.39
N ALA A 32 9.79 -18.36 -3.15
CA ALA A 32 11.04 -18.58 -3.91
C ALA A 32 11.27 -17.51 -5.00
N ASN A 33 10.22 -16.86 -5.52
CA ASN A 33 10.30 -15.80 -6.53
C ASN A 33 10.22 -14.39 -5.94
N ALA A 34 10.02 -14.29 -4.61
CA ALA A 34 9.96 -13.02 -3.94
C ALA A 34 11.36 -12.54 -3.50
N ILE A 35 11.66 -11.27 -3.77
CA ILE A 35 12.94 -10.63 -3.45
C ILE A 35 12.72 -9.28 -2.77
N ALA A 36 13.59 -8.94 -1.83
CA ALA A 36 13.66 -7.63 -1.22
C ALA A 36 15.06 -7.04 -1.35
N VAL A 37 15.14 -5.74 -1.61
CA VAL A 37 16.40 -4.98 -1.60
C VAL A 37 16.49 -4.23 -0.28
N LEU A 38 17.56 -4.47 0.47
CA LEU A 38 17.80 -3.78 1.74
C LEU A 38 18.58 -2.49 1.53
N PRO A 39 18.44 -1.48 2.43
CA PRO A 39 19.29 -0.30 2.41
C PRO A 39 20.77 -0.69 2.44
N LEU A 40 21.58 -0.05 1.59
CA LEU A 40 23.00 -0.34 1.51
C LEU A 40 23.75 0.23 2.71
N GLN A 41 24.85 -0.41 3.10
CA GLN A 41 25.69 0.07 4.21
C GLN A 41 26.74 1.05 3.71
N ASN A 42 26.88 2.18 4.39
CA ASN A 42 27.96 3.15 4.14
C ASN A 42 29.16 2.78 5.01
N MET A 43 30.18 2.13 4.43
CA MET A 43 31.27 1.49 5.17
C MET A 43 32.21 2.47 5.87
N ASN A 44 32.42 3.66 5.33
CA ASN A 44 33.31 4.67 5.91
C ASN A 44 32.58 5.84 6.56
N GLY A 45 31.26 5.81 6.62
CA GLY A 45 30.43 6.80 7.30
C GLY A 45 30.53 8.22 6.72
N ASP A 46 30.89 8.37 5.43
CA ASP A 46 30.91 9.68 4.77
C ASP A 46 29.49 10.23 4.65
N PHE A 47 29.15 11.24 5.47
CA PHE A 47 27.82 11.86 5.50
C PHE A 47 27.44 12.51 4.17
N ALA A 48 28.40 12.95 3.35
CA ALA A 48 28.10 13.59 2.06
C ALA A 48 27.40 12.64 1.08
N VAL A 49 27.60 11.33 1.24
CA VAL A 49 27.02 10.29 0.38
C VAL A 49 26.09 9.33 1.13
N ASP A 50 25.75 9.61 2.40
CA ASP A 50 24.93 8.70 3.22
C ASP A 50 23.51 8.50 2.65
N TYR A 51 22.98 9.49 1.94
CA TYR A 51 21.71 9.37 1.23
C TYR A 51 21.66 8.21 0.22
N LEU A 52 22.80 7.78 -0.31
CA LEU A 52 22.92 6.66 -1.24
C LEU A 52 22.49 5.31 -0.62
N ARG A 53 22.48 5.19 0.70
CA ARG A 53 21.99 3.98 1.39
C ARG A 53 20.57 3.60 0.95
N PHE A 54 19.69 4.59 0.89
CA PHE A 54 18.28 4.43 0.52
C PHE A 54 18.08 4.60 -0.98
N ALA A 55 18.75 5.57 -1.57
CA ALA A 55 18.58 5.90 -2.97
C ALA A 55 19.01 4.74 -3.90
N LEU A 56 20.16 4.10 -3.65
CA LEU A 56 20.60 2.96 -4.45
C LEU A 56 19.71 1.72 -4.24
N ALA A 57 19.19 1.51 -3.02
CA ALA A 57 18.24 0.44 -2.76
C ALA A 57 16.92 0.64 -3.52
N ASP A 58 16.43 1.87 -3.61
CA ASP A 58 15.23 2.23 -4.38
C ASP A 58 15.44 2.03 -5.88
N GLU A 59 16.57 2.49 -6.42
CA GLU A 59 16.96 2.25 -7.82
C GLU A 59 17.03 0.75 -8.16
N LEU A 60 17.69 -0.05 -7.33
CA LEU A 60 17.78 -1.50 -7.51
C LEU A 60 16.41 -2.18 -7.44
N THR A 61 15.55 -1.72 -6.53
CA THR A 61 14.14 -2.17 -6.44
C THR A 61 13.41 -1.86 -7.74
N SER A 62 13.54 -0.65 -8.27
CA SER A 62 12.95 -0.24 -9.54
C SER A 62 13.41 -1.12 -10.69
N VAL A 63 14.71 -1.38 -10.81
CA VAL A 63 15.28 -2.26 -11.86
C VAL A 63 14.69 -3.67 -11.80
N LEU A 64 14.55 -4.25 -10.60
CA LEU A 64 13.99 -5.59 -10.41
C LEU A 64 12.49 -5.64 -10.73
N THR A 65 11.75 -4.57 -10.46
CA THR A 65 10.29 -4.48 -10.70
C THR A 65 9.92 -4.55 -12.19
N TYR A 66 10.83 -4.21 -13.11
CA TYR A 66 10.60 -4.42 -14.54
C TYR A 66 10.53 -5.90 -14.95
N SER A 67 10.96 -6.83 -14.07
CA SER A 67 10.81 -8.26 -14.30
C SER A 67 9.43 -8.76 -13.89
N ARG A 68 8.62 -9.18 -14.87
CA ARG A 68 7.29 -9.74 -14.63
C ARG A 68 7.29 -11.09 -13.89
N SER A 69 8.44 -11.73 -13.74
CA SER A 69 8.60 -13.03 -13.06
C SER A 69 8.92 -12.93 -11.58
N LEU A 70 9.32 -11.75 -11.09
CA LEU A 70 9.70 -11.51 -9.71
C LEU A 70 8.60 -10.77 -8.94
N GLU A 71 8.46 -11.12 -7.68
CA GLU A 71 7.70 -10.38 -6.68
C GLU A 71 8.67 -9.52 -5.89
N VAL A 72 8.73 -8.23 -6.19
CA VAL A 72 9.69 -7.32 -5.57
C VAL A 72 9.02 -6.56 -4.43
N ARG A 73 9.61 -6.62 -3.23
CA ARG A 73 9.10 -5.85 -2.10
C ARG A 73 9.40 -4.36 -2.28
N PRO A 74 8.44 -3.47 -2.03
CA PRO A 74 8.66 -2.03 -2.13
C PRO A 74 9.76 -1.56 -1.18
N SER A 75 10.53 -0.55 -1.60
CA SER A 75 11.59 0.06 -0.77
C SER A 75 11.05 0.67 0.53
N SER A 76 9.78 1.09 0.56
CA SER A 76 9.11 1.61 1.75
C SER A 76 9.07 0.61 2.92
N VAL A 77 8.87 -0.69 2.65
CA VAL A 77 8.84 -1.72 3.70
C VAL A 77 10.24 -2.20 4.10
N THR A 78 11.24 -2.08 3.21
CA THR A 78 12.62 -2.49 3.51
C THR A 78 13.43 -1.42 4.22
N ARG A 79 13.01 -0.16 4.18
CA ARG A 79 13.72 1.02 4.68
C ARG A 79 14.10 0.94 6.17
N ARG A 80 13.38 0.18 6.98
CA ARG A 80 13.65 -0.03 8.42
C ARG A 80 14.85 -0.93 8.71
N TYR A 81 15.32 -1.71 7.74
CA TYR A 81 16.41 -2.66 7.92
C TYR A 81 17.77 -2.00 7.66
N VAL A 82 18.16 -1.11 8.58
CA VAL A 82 19.39 -0.30 8.46
C VAL A 82 20.54 -0.78 9.36
N ALA A 83 20.32 -1.81 10.19
CA ALA A 83 21.35 -2.34 11.06
C ALA A 83 22.47 -3.04 10.28
N VAL A 84 23.69 -3.03 10.83
CA VAL A 84 24.87 -3.61 10.17
C VAL A 84 24.84 -5.14 10.20
N ASP A 85 24.36 -5.73 11.30
CA ASP A 85 24.37 -7.19 11.53
C ASP A 85 22.93 -7.76 11.43
N LEU A 86 22.31 -7.65 10.26
CA LEU A 86 21.01 -8.24 10.00
C LEU A 86 21.16 -9.74 9.73
N ASP A 87 20.36 -10.57 10.42
CA ASP A 87 20.23 -11.98 10.09
C ASP A 87 19.33 -12.15 8.84
N PRO A 88 19.85 -12.61 7.69
CA PRO A 88 19.06 -12.75 6.46
C PRO A 88 17.83 -13.65 6.63
N LYS A 89 17.91 -14.68 7.49
CA LYS A 89 16.79 -15.60 7.73
C LYS A 89 15.64 -14.91 8.43
N ASN A 90 15.94 -14.07 9.44
CA ASN A 90 14.92 -13.33 10.17
C ASN A 90 14.28 -12.27 9.28
N VAL A 91 15.09 -11.48 8.56
CA VAL A 91 14.61 -10.47 7.62
C VAL A 91 13.77 -11.09 6.51
N GLY A 92 14.25 -12.19 5.90
CA GLY A 92 13.53 -12.87 4.84
C GLY A 92 12.19 -13.47 5.32
N LYS A 93 12.15 -13.97 6.57
CA LYS A 93 10.90 -14.43 7.19
C LYS A 93 9.90 -13.30 7.42
N GLU A 94 10.35 -12.16 7.95
CA GLU A 94 9.49 -10.99 8.18
C GLU A 94 8.95 -10.42 6.88
N LEU A 95 9.79 -10.28 5.86
CA LEU A 95 9.41 -9.78 4.54
C LEU A 95 8.73 -10.85 3.66
N ARG A 96 8.70 -12.11 4.11
CA ARG A 96 8.20 -13.28 3.36
C ARG A 96 8.83 -13.36 1.96
N VAL A 97 10.14 -13.28 1.90
CA VAL A 97 10.92 -13.41 0.67
C VAL A 97 11.88 -14.60 0.74
N GLY A 98 12.08 -15.25 -0.39
CA GLY A 98 13.09 -16.30 -0.52
C GLY A 98 14.48 -15.76 -0.83
N ARG A 99 14.57 -14.48 -1.22
CA ARG A 99 15.83 -13.86 -1.63
C ARG A 99 15.96 -12.46 -1.08
N LEU A 100 17.21 -12.09 -0.70
CA LEU A 100 17.56 -10.73 -0.31
C LEU A 100 18.65 -10.22 -1.22
N LEU A 101 18.54 -8.97 -1.68
CA LEU A 101 19.64 -8.22 -2.27
C LEU A 101 20.10 -7.21 -1.23
N GLN A 102 21.32 -7.37 -0.74
CA GLN A 102 21.97 -6.46 0.19
C GLN A 102 23.29 -5.97 -0.39
N GLY A 103 23.92 -5.01 0.26
CA GLY A 103 25.21 -4.52 -0.19
C GLY A 103 25.76 -3.41 0.68
N HIS A 104 26.91 -2.95 0.26
CA HIS A 104 27.60 -1.83 0.90
C HIS A 104 28.28 -0.95 -0.14
N PHE A 105 28.58 0.26 0.24
CA PHE A 105 29.39 1.15 -0.56
C PHE A 105 30.45 1.87 0.27
N MET A 106 31.50 2.29 -0.43
CA MET A 106 32.63 3.00 0.17
C MET A 106 33.13 4.07 -0.78
N LYS A 107 33.22 5.30 -0.31
CA LYS A 107 33.86 6.40 -1.03
C LYS A 107 35.28 6.58 -0.57
N GLN A 108 36.22 6.49 -1.50
CA GLN A 108 37.66 6.71 -1.26
C GLN A 108 38.17 7.76 -2.24
N GLY A 109 38.40 8.97 -1.76
CA GLY A 109 38.76 10.10 -2.60
C GLY A 109 37.66 10.42 -3.60
N ASP A 110 37.96 10.32 -4.90
CA ASP A 110 37.03 10.54 -6.01
C ASP A 110 36.33 9.26 -6.50
N LYS A 111 36.56 8.11 -5.86
CA LYS A 111 35.97 6.82 -6.24
C LYS A 111 34.88 6.40 -5.30
N LEU A 112 33.78 5.93 -5.86
CA LEU A 112 32.68 5.29 -5.17
C LEU A 112 32.61 3.83 -5.64
N THR A 113 32.81 2.89 -4.72
CA THR A 113 32.70 1.44 -4.97
C THR A 113 31.46 0.92 -4.28
N VAL A 114 30.63 0.20 -5.02
CA VAL A 114 29.39 -0.47 -4.54
C VAL A 114 29.54 -1.96 -4.74
N THR A 115 29.32 -2.74 -3.68
CA THR A 115 29.27 -4.20 -3.73
C THR A 115 27.88 -4.67 -3.35
N LEU A 116 27.31 -5.54 -4.17
CA LEU A 116 25.99 -6.13 -3.99
C LEU A 116 26.10 -7.64 -3.83
N GLU A 117 25.24 -8.21 -3.00
CA GLU A 117 25.13 -9.64 -2.77
C GLU A 117 23.68 -10.09 -2.77
N ALA A 118 23.35 -11.10 -3.57
CA ALA A 118 22.05 -11.76 -3.52
C ALA A 118 22.17 -13.04 -2.68
N ILE A 119 21.31 -13.15 -1.66
CA ILE A 119 21.32 -14.24 -0.68
C ILE A 119 20.06 -15.09 -0.86
N ASP A 120 20.24 -16.41 -0.89
CA ASP A 120 19.14 -17.37 -0.73
C ASP A 120 18.81 -17.52 0.76
N VAL A 121 17.66 -17.01 1.15
CA VAL A 121 17.24 -16.96 2.57
C VAL A 121 17.16 -18.35 3.22
N PRO A 122 16.56 -19.39 2.58
CA PRO A 122 16.46 -20.71 3.18
C PRO A 122 17.79 -21.36 3.49
N THR A 123 18.78 -21.21 2.60
CA THR A 123 20.07 -21.89 2.71
C THR A 123 21.17 -21.00 3.27
N ASP A 124 20.92 -19.69 3.38
CA ASP A 124 21.89 -18.69 3.82
C ASP A 124 23.16 -18.69 2.94
N ARG A 125 22.96 -18.82 1.63
CA ARG A 125 24.05 -18.86 0.65
C ARG A 125 23.99 -17.64 -0.26
N VAL A 126 25.17 -17.12 -0.56
CA VAL A 126 25.31 -16.10 -1.61
C VAL A 126 25.08 -16.79 -2.96
N LEU A 127 24.04 -16.32 -3.68
CA LEU A 127 23.70 -16.75 -5.02
C LEU A 127 24.51 -16.01 -6.08
N TRP A 128 24.79 -14.75 -5.81
CA TRP A 128 25.45 -13.84 -6.72
C TRP A 128 26.10 -12.69 -5.96
N GLN A 129 27.23 -12.21 -6.48
CA GLN A 129 27.92 -11.02 -6.01
C GLN A 129 28.38 -10.19 -7.20
N GLY A 130 28.23 -8.87 -7.09
CA GLY A 130 28.71 -7.93 -8.10
C GLY A 130 29.33 -6.70 -7.45
N THR A 131 30.40 -6.19 -8.07
CA THR A 131 31.05 -4.96 -7.63
C THR A 131 31.17 -3.97 -8.78
N VAL A 132 30.84 -2.73 -8.52
CA VAL A 132 30.92 -1.62 -9.47
C VAL A 132 31.74 -0.51 -8.85
N THR A 133 32.58 0.15 -9.66
CA THR A 133 33.35 1.30 -9.24
C THR A 133 33.18 2.43 -10.26
N ALA A 134 32.75 3.61 -9.81
CA ALA A 134 32.60 4.81 -10.60
C ALA A 134 33.29 5.99 -9.92
N LYS A 135 33.39 7.13 -10.60
CA LYS A 135 33.73 8.38 -9.93
C LYS A 135 32.56 8.79 -9.02
N ALA A 136 32.89 9.38 -7.87
CA ALA A 136 31.89 9.77 -6.88
C ALA A 136 30.93 10.88 -7.37
N ASP A 137 31.30 11.61 -8.41
CA ASP A 137 30.50 12.62 -9.09
C ASP A 137 29.79 12.10 -10.36
N ASP A 138 30.07 10.84 -10.77
CA ASP A 138 29.43 10.17 -11.91
C ASP A 138 28.34 9.18 -11.44
N LEU A 139 27.24 9.73 -10.91
CA LEU A 139 26.13 8.92 -10.40
C LEU A 139 25.35 8.23 -11.52
N ILE A 140 25.28 8.83 -12.72
CA ILE A 140 24.65 8.21 -13.89
C ILE A 140 25.45 6.99 -14.36
N GLY A 141 26.78 7.13 -14.50
CA GLY A 141 27.63 6.01 -14.83
C GLY A 141 27.61 4.89 -13.78
N LEU A 142 27.45 5.25 -12.49
CA LEU A 142 27.22 4.28 -11.44
C LEU A 142 25.90 3.51 -11.64
N GLN A 143 24.81 4.24 -11.88
CA GLN A 143 23.47 3.65 -12.10
C GLN A 143 23.47 2.71 -13.32
N GLU A 144 24.06 3.11 -14.44
CA GLU A 144 24.15 2.28 -15.65
C GLU A 144 24.93 0.99 -15.40
N GLN A 145 26.05 1.06 -14.67
CA GLN A 145 26.85 -0.10 -14.33
C GLN A 145 26.10 -1.03 -13.36
N LEU A 146 25.42 -0.50 -12.32
CA LEU A 146 24.60 -1.28 -11.39
C LEU A 146 23.45 -1.98 -12.12
N THR A 147 22.72 -1.25 -12.97
CA THR A 147 21.64 -1.81 -13.80
C THR A 147 22.16 -2.93 -14.68
N THR A 148 23.29 -2.74 -15.35
CA THR A 148 23.93 -3.77 -16.21
C THR A 148 24.32 -5.00 -15.39
N GLN A 149 24.92 -4.84 -14.22
CA GLN A 149 25.30 -5.92 -13.32
C GLN A 149 24.09 -6.73 -12.86
N VAL A 150 23.00 -6.05 -12.49
CA VAL A 150 21.76 -6.72 -12.07
C VAL A 150 21.12 -7.45 -13.25
N GLN A 151 20.96 -6.80 -14.42
CA GLN A 151 20.29 -7.38 -15.58
C GLN A 151 21.05 -8.56 -16.16
N ASN A 152 22.36 -8.48 -16.28
CA ASN A 152 23.19 -9.52 -16.93
C ASN A 152 23.73 -10.58 -15.95
N GLY A 153 23.90 -10.23 -14.68
CA GLY A 153 24.46 -11.11 -13.66
C GLY A 153 23.41 -11.75 -12.76
N LEU A 154 22.57 -10.93 -12.12
CA LEU A 154 21.62 -11.41 -11.11
C LEU A 154 20.33 -11.97 -11.74
N MET A 155 19.72 -11.26 -12.70
CA MET A 155 18.43 -11.64 -13.27
C MET A 155 18.38 -13.06 -13.85
N PRO A 156 19.41 -13.56 -14.59
CA PRO A 156 19.41 -14.95 -15.06
C PRO A 156 19.37 -15.97 -13.91
N ILE A 157 20.01 -15.69 -12.78
CA ILE A 157 20.06 -16.56 -11.59
C ILE A 157 18.68 -16.57 -10.90
N LEU A 158 17.97 -15.44 -10.91
CA LEU A 158 16.66 -15.32 -10.34
C LEU A 158 15.54 -15.96 -11.18
N GLY A 159 15.87 -16.47 -12.37
CA GLY A 159 14.87 -16.99 -13.31
C GLY A 159 14.05 -15.91 -13.97
N GLY A 160 14.50 -14.67 -13.90
CA GLY A 160 13.91 -13.55 -14.63
C GLY A 160 14.18 -13.71 -16.11
N ALA A 161 13.17 -14.03 -16.92
CA ALA A 161 13.24 -13.78 -18.36
C ALA A 161 13.46 -12.28 -18.54
N GLY A 162 14.41 -11.88 -19.38
CA GLY A 162 14.84 -10.51 -19.58
C GLY A 162 13.63 -9.57 -19.57
N GLY A 163 13.56 -8.76 -18.53
CA GLY A 163 12.45 -7.85 -18.30
C GLY A 163 12.29 -6.91 -19.48
N GLY A 164 11.09 -6.35 -19.62
CA GLY A 164 10.87 -5.30 -20.60
C GLY A 164 11.98 -4.27 -20.48
N THR A 165 12.48 -3.80 -21.59
CA THR A 165 13.50 -2.74 -21.63
C THR A 165 12.96 -1.55 -20.84
N GLU A 166 13.71 -1.13 -19.83
CA GLU A 166 13.45 0.12 -19.13
C GLU A 166 13.25 1.22 -20.16
N ALA A 167 12.16 1.96 -20.06
CA ALA A 167 11.88 3.03 -20.98
C ALA A 167 13.05 4.05 -20.96
N ALA A 168 13.41 4.59 -22.12
CA ALA A 168 14.50 5.58 -22.21
C ALA A 168 14.25 6.81 -21.30
N ALA A 169 13.00 7.10 -20.98
CA ALA A 169 12.59 8.17 -20.07
C ALA A 169 12.78 7.81 -18.56
N SER A 170 13.06 6.54 -18.24
CA SER A 170 13.39 6.12 -16.88
C SER A 170 14.88 6.19 -16.59
N ARG A 171 15.72 6.48 -17.61
CA ARG A 171 17.16 6.68 -17.45
C ARG A 171 17.47 8.16 -17.26
N PRO A 172 18.21 8.54 -16.21
CA PRO A 172 18.60 9.92 -16.00
C PRO A 172 19.55 10.39 -17.12
N LYS A 173 19.42 11.65 -17.54
CA LYS A 173 20.27 12.25 -18.58
C LYS A 173 21.09 13.43 -18.08
N ASN A 174 20.76 13.95 -16.91
CA ASN A 174 21.43 15.07 -16.30
C ASN A 174 21.90 14.69 -14.88
N GLN A 175 23.19 14.83 -14.64
CA GLN A 175 23.84 14.43 -13.40
C GLN A 175 23.31 15.19 -12.17
N GLU A 176 23.08 16.50 -12.30
CA GLU A 176 22.57 17.35 -11.22
C GLU A 176 21.10 17.03 -10.90
N ALA A 177 20.26 16.85 -11.93
CA ALA A 177 18.88 16.42 -11.77
C ALA A 177 18.79 15.05 -11.06
N TYR A 178 19.68 14.15 -11.42
CA TYR A 178 19.74 12.82 -10.82
C TYR A 178 20.19 12.86 -9.36
N ASP A 179 21.17 13.69 -9.00
CA ASP A 179 21.59 13.89 -7.60
C ASP A 179 20.45 14.47 -6.75
N PHE A 180 19.71 15.46 -7.26
CA PHE A 180 18.50 15.97 -6.57
C PHE A 180 17.44 14.88 -6.36
N TYR A 181 17.16 14.08 -7.38
CA TYR A 181 16.24 12.95 -7.27
C TYR A 181 16.68 11.98 -6.17
N LEU A 182 17.92 11.50 -6.20
CA LEU A 182 18.45 10.54 -5.22
C LEU A 182 18.40 11.09 -3.78
N ARG A 183 18.72 12.37 -3.58
CA ARG A 183 18.60 13.05 -2.27
C ARG A 183 17.15 13.13 -1.81
N SER A 184 16.22 13.37 -2.72
CA SER A 184 14.79 13.44 -2.39
C SER A 184 14.24 12.09 -1.94
N VAL A 185 14.62 11.01 -2.63
CA VAL A 185 14.18 9.63 -2.30
C VAL A 185 14.68 9.21 -0.93
N ALA A 186 15.85 9.69 -0.52
CA ALA A 186 16.42 9.41 0.80
C ALA A 186 15.65 10.07 1.95
N GLN A 187 14.89 11.14 1.73
CA GLN A 187 14.13 11.84 2.78
C GLN A 187 12.96 10.98 3.31
N SER A 188 12.65 11.17 4.60
CA SER A 188 11.44 10.57 5.18
C SER A 188 10.17 11.26 4.65
N HIS A 189 9.00 10.61 4.88
CA HIS A 189 7.69 11.19 4.54
C HIS A 189 7.13 12.08 5.66
N ASP A 190 7.88 12.35 6.75
CA ASP A 190 7.43 13.31 7.74
C ASP A 190 7.22 14.69 7.11
N PRO A 191 6.28 15.53 7.59
CA PRO A 191 5.87 16.75 6.89
C PRO A 191 7.01 17.69 6.51
N LYS A 192 8.00 17.90 7.39
CA LYS A 192 9.13 18.81 7.10
C LYS A 192 10.13 18.22 6.09
N PRO A 193 10.69 17.00 6.27
CA PRO A 193 11.50 16.35 5.23
C PRO A 193 10.78 16.19 3.89
N ASN A 194 9.48 15.92 3.90
CA ASN A 194 8.69 15.80 2.69
C ASN A 194 8.67 17.09 1.87
N LYS A 195 8.55 18.27 2.52
CA LYS A 195 8.62 19.57 1.84
C LYS A 195 9.99 19.85 1.23
N GLU A 196 11.06 19.42 1.89
CA GLU A 196 12.41 19.52 1.30
C GLU A 196 12.58 18.57 0.12
N ALA A 197 12.03 17.35 0.20
CA ALA A 197 12.03 16.39 -0.92
C ALA A 197 11.26 16.94 -2.13
N ILE A 198 10.10 17.59 -1.94
CA ILE A 198 9.36 18.26 -3.00
C ILE A 198 10.24 19.28 -3.73
N LYS A 199 10.95 20.18 -3.01
CA LYS A 199 11.83 21.17 -3.63
C LYS A 199 12.95 20.53 -4.47
N LEU A 200 13.58 19.48 -3.94
CA LEU A 200 14.62 18.75 -4.67
C LEU A 200 14.06 18.14 -5.96
N LEU A 201 12.85 17.57 -5.92
CA LEU A 201 12.21 16.99 -7.09
C LEU A 201 11.75 18.05 -8.10
N GLU A 202 11.23 19.19 -7.64
CA GLU A 202 10.90 20.33 -8.51
C GLU A 202 12.15 20.83 -9.28
N TRP A 203 13.31 20.88 -8.63
CA TRP A 203 14.57 21.18 -9.31
C TRP A 203 14.98 20.08 -10.28
N ALA A 204 14.87 18.81 -9.88
CA ALA A 204 15.18 17.66 -10.74
C ALA A 204 14.36 17.67 -12.05
N VAL A 205 13.03 17.81 -11.94
CA VAL A 205 12.15 17.84 -13.14
C VAL A 205 12.28 19.15 -13.92
N GLY A 206 12.71 20.23 -13.30
CA GLY A 206 13.02 21.49 -13.98
C GLY A 206 14.26 21.39 -14.87
N ILE A 207 15.26 20.62 -14.42
CA ILE A 207 16.52 20.40 -15.18
C ILE A 207 16.35 19.26 -16.20
N ASP A 208 15.74 18.12 -15.81
CA ASP A 208 15.44 16.99 -16.71
C ASP A 208 13.94 16.69 -16.73
N PRO A 209 13.15 17.39 -17.56
CA PRO A 209 11.70 17.23 -17.62
C PRO A 209 11.25 15.91 -18.24
N ASN A 210 12.18 15.10 -18.77
CA ASN A 210 11.89 13.79 -19.34
C ASN A 210 12.26 12.61 -18.43
N TYR A 211 12.68 12.87 -17.20
CA TYR A 211 13.02 11.82 -16.23
C TYR A 211 11.76 11.35 -15.47
N ALA A 212 11.15 10.27 -15.95
CA ALA A 212 9.87 9.75 -15.43
C ALA A 212 9.90 9.40 -13.93
N PRO A 213 10.98 8.79 -13.35
CA PRO A 213 11.04 8.50 -11.92
C PRO A 213 10.93 9.74 -11.03
N ALA A 214 11.49 10.89 -11.45
CA ALA A 214 11.40 12.12 -10.69
C ALA A 214 9.96 12.67 -10.64
N TRP A 215 9.22 12.58 -11.74
CA TRP A 215 7.79 12.94 -11.78
C TRP A 215 6.93 12.02 -10.91
N GLU A 216 7.16 10.70 -10.95
CA GLU A 216 6.46 9.75 -10.06
C GLU A 216 6.70 10.07 -8.59
N SER A 217 7.97 10.28 -8.22
CA SER A 217 8.34 10.61 -6.85
C SER A 217 7.76 11.96 -6.40
N LEU A 218 7.72 12.97 -7.31
CA LEU A 218 7.12 14.27 -7.03
C LEU A 218 5.61 14.14 -6.79
N GLY A 219 4.91 13.35 -7.63
CA GLY A 219 3.51 13.02 -7.46
C GLY A 219 3.23 12.37 -6.09
N GLN A 220 4.06 11.42 -5.68
CA GLN A 220 3.94 10.75 -4.38
C GLN A 220 4.14 11.72 -3.21
N ARG A 221 5.12 12.62 -3.30
CA ARG A 221 5.40 13.63 -2.28
C ARG A 221 4.27 14.63 -2.14
N TYR A 222 3.69 15.07 -3.26
CA TYR A 222 2.52 15.95 -3.24
C TYR A 222 1.26 15.24 -2.73
N ASN A 223 1.07 13.95 -3.05
CA ASN A 223 -0.04 13.17 -2.49
C ASN A 223 0.06 13.09 -0.95
N PHE A 224 1.25 12.83 -0.42
CA PHE A 224 1.48 12.85 1.01
C PHE A 224 1.26 14.26 1.61
N ASP A 225 1.73 15.32 0.94
CA ASP A 225 1.55 16.70 1.41
C ASP A 225 0.07 17.11 1.44
N SER A 226 -0.73 16.63 0.49
CA SER A 226 -2.17 16.92 0.43
C SER A 226 -2.92 16.40 1.67
N THR A 227 -2.55 15.24 2.16
CA THR A 227 -3.23 14.55 3.26
C THR A 227 -2.66 14.94 4.63
N TYR A 228 -1.32 14.98 4.75
CA TYR A 228 -0.64 15.10 6.05
C TYR A 228 0.21 16.36 6.21
N GLY A 229 0.58 17.01 5.09
CA GLY A 229 1.50 18.16 5.08
C GLY A 229 0.82 19.52 5.05
N GLY A 230 -0.52 19.56 4.93
CA GLY A 230 -1.31 20.78 4.84
C GLY A 230 -1.38 21.41 3.45
N GLY A 231 -0.96 20.69 2.40
CA GLY A 231 -1.04 21.14 1.00
C GLY A 231 -2.44 21.11 0.40
N GLY A 232 -3.37 20.33 1.00
CA GLY A 232 -4.77 20.27 0.61
C GLY A 232 -4.99 19.98 -0.89
N GLU A 233 -6.07 20.53 -1.45
CA GLU A 233 -6.48 20.25 -2.83
C GLU A 233 -5.44 20.69 -3.88
N ASP A 234 -4.69 21.79 -3.65
CA ASP A 234 -3.64 22.22 -4.59
C ASP A 234 -2.53 21.16 -4.72
N ALA A 235 -2.08 20.60 -3.60
CA ALA A 235 -1.09 19.51 -3.62
C ALA A 235 -1.66 18.24 -4.25
N PHE A 236 -2.94 17.92 -4.00
CA PHE A 236 -3.62 16.78 -4.63
C PHE A 236 -3.66 16.91 -6.17
N GLN A 237 -4.01 18.08 -6.69
CA GLN A 237 -4.02 18.34 -8.14
C GLN A 237 -2.61 18.30 -8.75
N LYS A 238 -1.60 18.78 -8.02
CA LYS A 238 -0.19 18.66 -8.43
C LYS A 238 0.23 17.20 -8.51
N SER A 239 -0.12 16.40 -7.51
CA SER A 239 0.13 14.96 -7.49
C SER A 239 -0.40 14.26 -8.74
N ASN A 240 -1.66 14.50 -9.09
CA ASN A 240 -2.29 13.88 -10.26
C ASN A 240 -1.57 14.25 -11.57
N ARG A 241 -1.25 15.54 -11.76
CA ARG A 241 -0.50 16.01 -12.93
C ARG A 241 0.87 15.32 -13.05
N ASP A 242 1.56 15.17 -11.94
CA ASP A 242 2.90 14.61 -11.92
C ASP A 242 2.88 13.11 -12.20
N TYR A 243 1.90 12.37 -11.69
CA TYR A 243 1.66 10.97 -12.07
C TYR A 243 1.28 10.84 -13.56
N GLU A 244 0.41 11.70 -14.09
CA GLU A 244 0.07 11.71 -15.49
C GLU A 244 1.29 11.98 -16.37
N LYS A 245 2.17 12.90 -15.95
CA LYS A 245 3.42 13.19 -16.63
C LYS A 245 4.38 12.01 -16.59
N ALA A 246 4.53 11.34 -15.43
CA ALA A 246 5.35 10.14 -15.31
C ALA A 246 4.86 9.02 -16.25
N LEU A 247 3.54 8.78 -16.29
CA LEU A 247 2.92 7.76 -17.16
C LEU A 247 2.97 8.10 -18.64
N ALA A 248 2.91 9.37 -18.99
CA ALA A 248 3.10 9.81 -20.39
C ALA A 248 4.54 9.57 -20.87
N LEU A 249 5.53 9.63 -19.96
CA LEU A 249 6.94 9.35 -20.24
C LEU A 249 7.25 7.85 -20.21
N ASP A 250 6.71 7.12 -19.25
CA ASP A 250 6.87 5.67 -19.09
C ASP A 250 5.56 5.03 -18.60
N PRO A 251 4.77 4.42 -19.48
CA PRO A 251 3.50 3.78 -19.14
C PRO A 251 3.61 2.55 -18.20
N ASN A 252 4.82 2.06 -17.93
CA ASN A 252 5.07 0.90 -17.09
C ASN A 252 5.30 1.27 -15.60
N ARG A 253 5.20 2.55 -15.23
CA ARG A 253 5.33 3.02 -13.85
C ARG A 253 4.10 2.60 -13.02
N VAL A 254 4.18 1.41 -12.41
CA VAL A 254 3.04 0.79 -11.70
C VAL A 254 2.58 1.66 -10.53
N MET A 255 3.51 2.21 -9.75
CA MET A 255 3.18 3.03 -8.59
C MET A 255 2.46 4.32 -8.98
N ALA A 256 2.93 5.01 -10.03
CA ALA A 256 2.25 6.19 -10.57
C ALA A 256 0.82 5.84 -11.05
N ALA A 257 0.67 4.70 -11.74
CA ALA A 257 -0.63 4.24 -12.22
C ALA A 257 -1.57 3.91 -11.06
N SER A 258 -1.11 3.15 -10.07
CA SER A 258 -1.91 2.75 -8.91
C SER A 258 -2.39 3.95 -8.11
N ASN A 259 -1.50 4.88 -7.78
CA ASN A 259 -1.85 6.08 -7.03
C ASN A 259 -2.79 7.01 -7.81
N LEU A 260 -2.58 7.18 -9.12
CA LEU A 260 -3.49 7.98 -9.95
C LEU A 260 -4.89 7.35 -10.04
N ILE A 261 -4.98 6.01 -10.07
CA ILE A 261 -6.25 5.29 -10.07
C ILE A 261 -7.01 5.54 -8.77
N THR A 262 -6.35 5.40 -7.61
CA THR A 262 -6.99 5.66 -6.31
C THR A 262 -7.41 7.12 -6.17
N ASN A 263 -6.55 8.07 -6.54
CA ASN A 263 -6.88 9.49 -6.53
C ASN A 263 -8.10 9.83 -7.40
N ARG A 264 -8.22 9.21 -8.58
CA ARG A 264 -9.37 9.42 -9.49
C ARG A 264 -10.67 8.89 -8.91
N VAL A 265 -10.65 7.72 -8.30
CA VAL A 265 -11.88 7.12 -7.76
C VAL A 265 -12.39 7.91 -6.56
N GLU A 266 -11.51 8.45 -5.71
CA GLU A 266 -11.87 9.33 -4.59
C GLU A 266 -12.51 10.65 -5.04
N ARG A 267 -12.34 11.03 -6.31
CA ARG A 267 -12.98 12.21 -6.93
C ARG A 267 -14.17 11.87 -7.83
N GLY A 268 -14.67 10.63 -7.73
CA GLY A 268 -15.84 10.19 -8.48
C GLY A 268 -15.59 9.84 -9.95
N GLU A 269 -14.33 9.76 -10.41
CA GLU A 269 -14.00 9.35 -11.77
C GLU A 269 -14.00 7.81 -11.93
N LEU A 270 -15.04 7.16 -11.39
CA LEU A 270 -15.10 5.71 -11.20
C LEU A 270 -14.88 4.92 -12.49
N GLY A 271 -15.55 5.26 -13.60
CA GLY A 271 -15.42 4.53 -14.86
C GLY A 271 -13.99 4.56 -15.42
N ARG A 272 -13.35 5.74 -15.44
CA ARG A 272 -11.95 5.88 -15.87
C ARG A 272 -10.98 5.11 -14.98
N ALA A 273 -11.23 5.12 -13.67
CA ALA A 273 -10.41 4.39 -12.70
C ALA A 273 -10.56 2.87 -12.89
N TYR A 274 -11.78 2.38 -13.16
CA TYR A 274 -12.07 0.97 -13.39
C TYR A 274 -11.33 0.43 -14.63
N ASP A 275 -11.42 1.13 -15.77
CA ASP A 275 -10.72 0.76 -17.00
C ASP A 275 -9.19 0.74 -16.79
N ALA A 276 -8.67 1.77 -16.12
CA ALA A 276 -7.25 1.89 -15.84
C ALA A 276 -6.74 0.77 -14.90
N ALA A 277 -7.49 0.43 -13.84
CA ALA A 277 -7.12 -0.60 -12.87
C ALA A 277 -7.16 -2.00 -13.49
N THR A 278 -8.23 -2.31 -14.25
CA THR A 278 -8.35 -3.58 -14.97
C THR A 278 -7.22 -3.77 -15.98
N GLY A 279 -6.93 -2.73 -16.76
CA GLY A 279 -5.81 -2.75 -17.70
C GLY A 279 -4.44 -2.86 -17.01
N LEU A 280 -4.28 -2.29 -15.81
CA LEU A 280 -3.04 -2.40 -15.05
C LEU A 280 -2.79 -3.83 -14.56
N VAL A 281 -3.80 -4.50 -13.99
CA VAL A 281 -3.70 -5.91 -13.56
C VAL A 281 -3.41 -6.83 -14.75
N GLN A 282 -4.05 -6.60 -15.92
CA GLN A 282 -3.76 -7.38 -17.14
C GLN A 282 -2.30 -7.25 -17.59
N ARG A 283 -1.72 -6.06 -17.50
CA ARG A 283 -0.31 -5.84 -17.86
C ARG A 283 0.67 -6.31 -16.79
N GLN A 284 0.28 -6.24 -15.52
CA GLN A 284 1.13 -6.51 -14.35
C GLN A 284 0.45 -7.47 -13.36
N PRO A 285 0.18 -8.73 -13.76
CA PRO A 285 -0.63 -9.67 -12.98
C PRO A 285 0.06 -10.17 -11.69
N ARG A 286 1.33 -9.85 -11.48
CA ARG A 286 2.09 -10.18 -10.25
C ARG A 286 2.43 -8.94 -9.43
N SER A 287 1.85 -7.80 -9.73
CA SER A 287 2.04 -6.58 -8.96
C SER A 287 0.98 -6.49 -7.85
N ALA A 288 1.44 -6.48 -6.60
CA ALA A 288 0.58 -6.27 -5.45
C ALA A 288 -0.15 -4.93 -5.50
N ASP A 289 0.54 -3.87 -5.94
CA ASP A 289 -0.04 -2.52 -6.07
C ASP A 289 -1.12 -2.46 -7.17
N ALA A 290 -0.97 -3.22 -8.27
CA ALA A 290 -1.99 -3.29 -9.32
C ALA A 290 -3.28 -3.94 -8.80
N HIS A 291 -3.16 -5.07 -8.07
CA HIS A 291 -4.29 -5.74 -7.44
C HIS A 291 -4.94 -4.87 -6.35
N PHE A 292 -4.13 -4.16 -5.56
CA PHE A 292 -4.65 -3.22 -4.57
C PHE A 292 -5.43 -2.08 -5.23
N ALA A 293 -4.90 -1.46 -6.28
CA ALA A 293 -5.61 -0.40 -7.01
C ALA A 293 -6.95 -0.90 -7.57
N LEU A 294 -6.98 -2.12 -8.14
CA LEU A 294 -8.23 -2.73 -8.61
C LEU A 294 -9.20 -2.99 -7.46
N SER A 295 -8.73 -3.52 -6.33
CA SER A 295 -9.56 -3.75 -5.14
C SER A 295 -10.20 -2.46 -4.63
N TYR A 296 -9.43 -1.37 -4.64
CA TYR A 296 -9.89 -0.05 -4.21
C TYR A 296 -11.02 0.46 -5.11
N VAL A 297 -10.85 0.37 -6.43
CA VAL A 297 -11.90 0.76 -7.40
C VAL A 297 -13.14 -0.13 -7.28
N LEU A 298 -12.97 -1.45 -7.14
CA LEU A 298 -14.08 -2.40 -6.99
C LEU A 298 -14.91 -2.11 -5.73
N ARG A 299 -14.30 -1.62 -4.65
CA ARG A 299 -15.00 -1.18 -3.44
C ARG A 299 -15.92 -0.01 -3.74
N TYR A 300 -15.41 1.04 -4.40
CA TYR A 300 -16.23 2.18 -4.84
C TYR A 300 -17.32 1.78 -5.83
N ALA A 301 -17.05 0.79 -6.67
CA ALA A 301 -18.03 0.22 -7.60
C ALA A 301 -19.12 -0.60 -6.90
N GLY A 302 -19.03 -0.84 -5.59
CA GLY A 302 -19.95 -1.68 -4.84
C GLY A 302 -19.82 -3.19 -5.16
N MET A 303 -18.66 -3.63 -5.70
CA MET A 303 -18.33 -5.01 -6.05
C MET A 303 -17.44 -5.65 -4.97
N LEU A 304 -17.96 -5.75 -3.74
CA LEU A 304 -17.13 -6.04 -2.56
C LEU A 304 -16.55 -7.46 -2.56
N GLU A 305 -17.23 -8.46 -3.13
CA GLU A 305 -16.69 -9.81 -3.24
C GLU A 305 -15.42 -9.84 -4.09
N GLN A 306 -15.45 -9.17 -5.26
CA GLN A 306 -14.29 -9.06 -6.13
C GLN A 306 -13.19 -8.21 -5.47
N SER A 307 -13.57 -7.10 -4.82
CA SER A 307 -12.64 -6.26 -4.06
C SER A 307 -11.89 -7.07 -2.99
N MET A 308 -12.61 -7.86 -2.19
CA MET A 308 -11.97 -8.72 -1.18
C MET A 308 -11.04 -9.77 -1.79
N GLN A 309 -11.35 -10.29 -2.98
CA GLN A 309 -10.49 -11.25 -3.66
C GLN A 309 -9.19 -10.58 -4.12
N GLU A 310 -9.28 -9.40 -4.72
CA GLU A 310 -8.12 -8.61 -5.13
C GLU A 310 -7.27 -8.16 -3.93
N CYS A 311 -7.89 -7.77 -2.81
CA CYS A 311 -7.22 -7.51 -1.54
C CYS A 311 -6.41 -8.71 -1.03
N LYS A 312 -6.98 -9.90 -1.09
CA LYS A 312 -6.27 -11.14 -0.70
C LYS A 312 -5.09 -11.40 -1.63
N THR A 313 -5.27 -11.23 -2.94
CA THR A 313 -4.20 -11.37 -3.92
C THR A 313 -3.07 -10.38 -3.67
N ALA A 314 -3.39 -9.09 -3.45
CA ALA A 314 -2.40 -8.07 -3.10
C ALA A 314 -1.61 -8.46 -1.84
N ARG A 315 -2.31 -8.90 -0.78
CA ARG A 315 -1.67 -9.34 0.47
C ARG A 315 -0.86 -10.64 0.33
N GLN A 316 -1.23 -11.53 -0.58
CA GLN A 316 -0.43 -12.73 -0.88
C GLN A 316 0.88 -12.35 -1.58
N LEU A 317 0.82 -11.43 -2.54
CA LEU A 317 1.97 -10.94 -3.29
C LEU A 317 2.90 -10.08 -2.41
N ASP A 318 2.35 -9.27 -1.48
CA ASP A 318 3.12 -8.44 -0.55
C ASP A 318 2.50 -8.40 0.85
N PRO A 319 2.75 -9.42 1.69
CA PRO A 319 2.01 -9.67 2.92
C PRO A 319 2.17 -8.62 4.04
N GLY A 320 3.26 -7.86 4.02
CA GLY A 320 3.60 -6.88 5.06
C GLY A 320 3.29 -5.44 4.67
N ASN A 321 2.74 -5.19 3.50
CA ASN A 321 2.53 -3.84 3.00
C ASN A 321 1.34 -3.17 3.72
N PHE A 322 1.67 -2.19 4.56
CA PHE A 322 0.67 -1.42 5.32
C PHE A 322 -0.24 -0.56 4.43
N ALA A 323 0.16 -0.27 3.18
CA ALA A 323 -0.68 0.48 2.23
C ALA A 323 -2.02 -0.24 1.96
N PHE A 324 -2.05 -1.58 2.09
CA PHE A 324 -3.26 -2.37 1.88
C PHE A 324 -4.25 -2.35 3.05
N ARG A 325 -3.96 -1.62 4.13
CA ARG A 325 -4.83 -1.47 5.30
C ARG A 325 -6.28 -1.11 4.95
N SER A 326 -6.48 -0.24 3.94
CA SER A 326 -7.82 0.21 3.53
C SER A 326 -8.70 -0.91 2.95
N CYS A 327 -8.13 -2.08 2.60
CA CYS A 327 -8.90 -3.28 2.30
C CYS A 327 -9.82 -3.69 3.46
N ALA A 328 -9.52 -3.29 4.70
CA ALA A 328 -10.38 -3.53 5.86
C ALA A 328 -11.83 -3.10 5.60
N TRP A 329 -12.04 -2.00 4.89
CA TRP A 329 -13.39 -1.50 4.56
C TRP A 329 -14.18 -2.47 3.69
N SER A 330 -13.56 -3.08 2.66
CA SER A 330 -14.25 -4.06 1.81
C SER A 330 -14.74 -5.27 2.59
N PHE A 331 -14.01 -5.69 3.63
CA PHE A 331 -14.42 -6.78 4.50
C PHE A 331 -15.46 -6.33 5.52
N LEU A 332 -15.29 -5.14 6.11
CA LEU A 332 -16.17 -4.61 7.13
C LEU A 332 -17.58 -4.36 6.59
N GLU A 333 -17.69 -3.74 5.43
CA GLU A 333 -18.94 -3.46 4.74
C GLU A 333 -19.69 -4.72 4.28
N MET A 334 -19.00 -5.88 4.29
CA MET A 334 -19.58 -7.21 4.08
C MET A 334 -19.82 -7.98 5.40
N GLY A 335 -19.70 -7.32 6.54
CA GLY A 335 -19.83 -7.94 7.86
C GLY A 335 -18.77 -9.00 8.20
N LYS A 336 -17.63 -8.99 7.50
CA LYS A 336 -16.51 -9.96 7.70
C LYS A 336 -15.44 -9.37 8.60
N THR A 337 -15.77 -9.22 9.86
CA THR A 337 -14.96 -8.49 10.86
C THR A 337 -13.56 -9.07 11.09
N ASP A 338 -13.40 -10.40 11.13
CA ASP A 338 -12.09 -11.05 11.25
C ASP A 338 -11.18 -10.63 10.09
N GLY A 339 -11.71 -10.68 8.85
CA GLY A 339 -10.97 -10.26 7.67
C GLY A 339 -10.64 -8.75 7.68
N ALA A 340 -11.54 -7.91 8.17
CA ALA A 340 -11.29 -6.48 8.33
C ALA A 340 -10.16 -6.24 9.33
N MET A 341 -10.21 -6.88 10.50
CA MET A 341 -9.18 -6.74 11.54
C MET A 341 -7.80 -7.22 11.07
N ASP A 342 -7.74 -8.26 10.25
CA ASP A 342 -6.51 -8.73 9.60
C ASP A 342 -5.80 -7.66 8.78
N PHE A 343 -6.55 -6.79 8.09
CA PHE A 343 -5.99 -5.66 7.33
C PHE A 343 -5.71 -4.44 8.22
N VAL A 344 -6.52 -4.19 9.26
CA VAL A 344 -6.23 -3.16 10.27
C VAL A 344 -4.88 -3.43 10.94
N HIS A 345 -4.56 -4.68 11.25
CA HIS A 345 -3.30 -5.07 11.87
C HIS A 345 -2.06 -4.81 11.00
N LEU A 346 -2.19 -4.63 9.67
CA LEU A 346 -1.05 -4.23 8.82
C LEU A 346 -0.49 -2.85 9.21
N ASP A 347 -1.31 -2.01 9.83
CA ASP A 347 -0.96 -0.64 10.21
C ASP A 347 -1.17 -0.39 11.72
N ALA A 348 -1.03 -1.45 12.53
CA ALA A 348 -1.26 -1.40 13.96
C ALA A 348 -0.45 -0.31 14.66
N GLY A 349 -1.09 0.41 15.58
CA GLY A 349 -0.47 1.49 16.34
C GLY A 349 -0.51 2.86 15.66
N THR A 350 -1.07 2.99 14.47
CA THR A 350 -1.25 4.26 13.78
C THR A 350 -2.62 4.90 14.07
N GLU A 351 -2.75 6.18 13.75
CA GLU A 351 -4.02 6.91 13.85
C GLU A 351 -5.10 6.31 12.94
N TRP A 352 -4.70 5.79 11.76
CA TRP A 352 -5.63 5.14 10.84
C TRP A 352 -6.23 3.85 11.45
N ALA A 353 -5.40 2.97 12.02
CA ALA A 353 -5.88 1.77 12.68
C ALA A 353 -6.80 2.10 13.88
N ALA A 354 -6.45 3.13 14.66
CA ALA A 354 -7.27 3.60 15.76
C ALA A 354 -8.64 4.14 15.29
N TRP A 355 -8.69 4.73 14.10
CA TRP A 355 -9.94 5.21 13.50
C TRP A 355 -10.87 4.08 13.05
N VAL A 356 -10.34 3.03 12.39
CA VAL A 356 -11.14 1.95 11.82
C VAL A 356 -11.59 0.92 12.88
N THR A 357 -10.76 0.65 13.87
CA THR A 357 -11.02 -0.38 14.91
C THR A 357 -12.40 -0.24 15.59
N PRO A 358 -12.89 0.94 16.01
CA PRO A 358 -14.22 1.05 16.60
C PRO A 358 -15.36 0.62 15.68
N TYR A 359 -15.24 0.83 14.37
CA TYR A 359 -16.23 0.38 13.39
C TYR A 359 -16.29 -1.15 13.32
N VAL A 360 -15.13 -1.83 13.38
CA VAL A 360 -15.08 -3.30 13.41
C VAL A 360 -15.79 -3.83 14.65
N TYR A 361 -15.51 -3.28 15.83
CA TYR A 361 -16.17 -3.69 17.07
C TYR A 361 -17.68 -3.41 17.06
N LEU A 362 -18.14 -2.30 16.44
CA LEU A 362 -19.58 -2.06 16.28
C LEU A 362 -20.24 -3.10 15.39
N ALA A 363 -19.59 -3.50 14.29
CA ALA A 363 -20.10 -4.52 13.39
C ALA A 363 -20.18 -5.91 14.06
N GLU A 364 -19.33 -6.17 15.07
CA GLU A 364 -19.39 -7.36 15.93
C GLU A 364 -20.46 -7.28 17.03
N GLY A 365 -21.07 -6.10 17.23
CA GLY A 365 -21.96 -5.83 18.36
C GLY A 365 -21.25 -5.55 19.69
N ASN A 366 -19.92 -5.42 19.68
CA ASN A 366 -19.07 -5.18 20.84
C ASN A 366 -18.99 -3.68 21.19
N VAL A 367 -20.13 -3.12 21.62
CA VAL A 367 -20.28 -1.66 21.89
C VAL A 367 -19.33 -1.15 22.98
N GLY A 368 -18.97 -1.98 23.94
CA GLY A 368 -18.01 -1.65 25.02
C GLY A 368 -16.63 -1.37 24.45
N GLU A 369 -16.10 -2.33 23.71
CA GLU A 369 -14.79 -2.27 23.05
C GLU A 369 -14.75 -1.14 22.01
N ALA A 370 -15.84 -0.93 21.26
CA ALA A 370 -15.95 0.17 20.31
C ALA A 370 -15.81 1.53 21.00
N ARG A 371 -16.45 1.72 22.16
CA ARG A 371 -16.35 2.93 22.97
C ARG A 371 -14.95 3.16 23.50
N ASP A 372 -14.32 2.12 24.03
CA ASP A 372 -12.98 2.22 24.59
C ASP A 372 -11.94 2.50 23.49
N ALA A 373 -12.10 1.89 22.32
CA ALA A 373 -11.28 2.16 21.14
C ALA A 373 -11.50 3.61 20.61
N ALA A 374 -12.74 4.12 20.61
CA ALA A 374 -13.03 5.49 20.20
C ALA A 374 -12.27 6.55 21.02
N ARG A 375 -12.12 6.32 22.32
CA ARG A 375 -11.33 7.21 23.20
C ARG A 375 -9.85 7.26 22.84
N SER A 376 -9.34 6.27 22.16
CA SER A 376 -7.94 6.21 21.68
C SER A 376 -7.74 6.80 20.29
N MET A 377 -8.81 7.30 19.63
CA MET A 377 -8.79 7.95 18.32
C MET A 377 -8.08 9.32 18.35
N GLY A 378 -6.92 9.44 18.89
CA GLY A 378 -6.02 10.57 19.03
C GLY A 378 -6.41 11.88 18.29
N LYS A 379 -5.69 12.17 17.18
CA LYS A 379 -5.88 13.36 16.33
C LYS A 379 -6.84 13.13 15.15
N ALA A 380 -7.57 12.02 15.12
CA ALA A 380 -8.61 11.79 14.10
C ALA A 380 -9.53 13.02 14.01
N PRO A 381 -10.16 13.29 12.85
CA PRO A 381 -11.13 14.37 12.74
C PRO A 381 -12.12 14.28 13.91
N THR A 382 -12.25 15.35 14.67
CA THR A 382 -12.99 15.35 15.95
C THR A 382 -14.43 14.87 15.77
N TYR A 383 -15.04 15.17 14.63
CA TYR A 383 -16.41 14.77 14.33
C TYR A 383 -16.61 13.24 14.27
N HIS A 384 -15.61 12.46 13.82
CA HIS A 384 -15.68 10.99 13.83
C HIS A 384 -15.67 10.47 15.26
N ARG A 385 -14.73 10.92 16.07
CA ARG A 385 -14.61 10.52 17.47
C ARG A 385 -15.86 10.92 18.25
N ASP A 386 -16.26 12.18 18.15
CA ASP A 386 -17.37 12.73 18.94
C ASP A 386 -18.70 12.03 18.59
N LEU A 387 -18.93 11.73 17.31
CA LEU A 387 -20.09 10.95 16.88
C LEU A 387 -19.99 9.49 17.35
N MET A 388 -18.83 8.83 17.24
CA MET A 388 -18.62 7.45 17.70
C MET A 388 -18.85 7.33 19.20
N GLU A 389 -18.31 8.26 20.00
CA GLU A 389 -18.53 8.31 21.46
C GLU A 389 -20.01 8.52 21.79
N ALA A 390 -20.68 9.45 21.13
CA ALA A 390 -22.11 9.69 21.31
C ALA A 390 -22.97 8.47 20.95
N CYS A 391 -22.60 7.75 19.89
CA CYS A 391 -23.31 6.56 19.43
C CYS A 391 -23.15 5.36 20.35
N THR A 392 -21.99 5.22 20.97
CA THR A 392 -21.63 4.09 21.86
C THR A 392 -21.91 4.37 23.33
N ALA A 393 -22.35 5.59 23.70
CA ALA A 393 -22.69 5.95 25.07
C ALA A 393 -23.80 5.05 25.64
N ALA A 394 -23.69 4.68 26.93
CA ALA A 394 -24.67 3.84 27.63
C ALA A 394 -26.07 4.52 27.70
N GLN A 395 -26.06 5.84 27.81
CA GLN A 395 -27.26 6.67 27.62
C GLN A 395 -26.98 7.65 26.48
N LYS A 396 -27.87 7.70 25.49
CA LYS A 396 -27.69 8.63 24.37
C LYS A 396 -27.68 10.06 24.89
N PRO A 397 -26.67 10.88 24.53
CA PRO A 397 -26.62 12.28 24.94
C PRO A 397 -27.87 13.06 24.48
N ALA A 398 -28.32 14.00 25.29
CA ALA A 398 -29.44 14.86 24.93
C ALA A 398 -29.19 15.72 23.68
N ASP A 399 -27.90 15.93 23.36
CA ASP A 399 -27.41 16.71 22.24
C ASP A 399 -26.95 15.88 21.04
N LEU A 400 -27.25 14.57 21.01
CA LEU A 400 -26.84 13.66 19.90
C LEU A 400 -27.24 14.24 18.53
N ALA A 401 -28.40 14.83 18.39
CA ALA A 401 -28.84 15.45 17.13
C ALA A 401 -27.95 16.66 16.73
N LYS A 402 -27.40 17.39 17.70
CA LYS A 402 -26.43 18.46 17.44
C LYS A 402 -25.09 17.86 16.96
N THR A 403 -24.55 16.90 17.69
CA THR A 403 -23.33 16.20 17.32
C THR A 403 -23.44 15.60 15.90
N MET A 404 -24.61 15.03 15.56
CA MET A 404 -24.84 14.49 14.21
C MET A 404 -24.81 15.58 13.13
N ARG A 405 -25.44 16.72 13.36
CA ARG A 405 -25.42 17.83 12.38
C ARG A 405 -24.02 18.40 12.19
N GLU A 406 -23.23 18.49 13.25
CA GLU A 406 -21.84 18.93 13.20
C GLU A 406 -21.00 17.94 12.41
N ALA A 407 -21.16 16.63 12.65
CA ALA A 407 -20.47 15.57 11.91
C ALA A 407 -20.88 15.55 10.42
N GLU A 408 -22.16 15.63 10.10
CA GLU A 408 -22.67 15.72 8.74
C GLU A 408 -22.10 16.93 8.00
N SER A 409 -22.12 18.12 8.62
CA SER A 409 -21.56 19.33 8.01
C SER A 409 -20.07 19.23 7.77
N ALA A 410 -19.33 18.64 8.70
CA ALA A 410 -17.88 18.50 8.58
C ALA A 410 -17.48 17.47 7.49
N VAL A 411 -18.13 16.29 7.49
CA VAL A 411 -17.78 15.23 6.52
C VAL A 411 -18.16 15.61 5.10
N MET A 412 -19.23 16.37 4.89
CA MET A 412 -19.62 16.87 3.56
C MET A 412 -18.64 17.88 2.96
N MET A 413 -17.68 18.39 3.74
CA MET A 413 -16.57 19.21 3.23
C MET A 413 -15.40 18.35 2.71
N GLU A 414 -15.36 17.07 3.07
CA GLU A 414 -14.38 16.15 2.55
C GLU A 414 -14.73 15.79 1.09
N PRO A 415 -13.72 15.71 0.20
CA PRO A 415 -14.00 15.45 -1.20
C PRO A 415 -14.23 13.96 -1.52
N ASP A 416 -14.00 13.07 -0.56
CA ASP A 416 -14.10 11.61 -0.72
C ASP A 416 -15.46 11.10 -0.23
N ALA A 417 -16.25 10.56 -1.15
CA ALA A 417 -17.58 10.03 -0.90
C ALA A 417 -17.61 8.78 0.00
N GLU A 418 -16.50 8.03 0.10
CA GLU A 418 -16.38 6.91 1.02
C GLU A 418 -16.51 7.38 2.49
N LEU A 419 -15.94 8.54 2.82
CA LEU A 419 -16.10 9.12 4.16
C LEU A 419 -17.55 9.47 4.48
N TRP A 420 -18.33 9.94 3.49
CA TRP A 420 -19.76 10.20 3.66
C TRP A 420 -20.52 8.92 3.94
N TYR A 421 -20.15 7.82 3.25
CA TYR A 421 -20.72 6.50 3.51
C TYR A 421 -20.44 6.04 4.96
N HIS A 422 -19.20 6.13 5.44
CA HIS A 422 -18.83 5.67 6.78
C HIS A 422 -19.57 6.44 7.88
N VAL A 423 -19.66 7.78 7.76
CA VAL A 423 -20.43 8.59 8.70
C VAL A 423 -21.94 8.31 8.58
N GLY A 424 -22.44 8.08 7.37
CA GLY A 424 -23.81 7.67 7.11
C GLY A 424 -24.16 6.32 7.76
N ALA A 425 -23.28 5.33 7.66
CA ALA A 425 -23.45 4.03 8.30
C ALA A 425 -23.45 4.15 9.84
N LEU A 426 -22.54 4.94 10.40
CA LEU A 426 -22.53 5.23 11.83
C LEU A 426 -23.80 5.96 12.30
N ALA A 427 -24.29 6.92 11.49
CA ALA A 427 -25.55 7.61 11.76
C ALA A 427 -26.76 6.64 11.78
N ALA A 428 -26.81 5.68 10.85
CA ALA A 428 -27.83 4.64 10.81
C ALA A 428 -27.79 3.77 12.07
N TYR A 429 -26.60 3.33 12.45
CA TYR A 429 -26.38 2.58 13.70
C TYR A 429 -26.89 3.36 14.93
N CYS A 430 -26.65 4.68 14.98
CA CYS A 430 -27.15 5.58 16.02
C CYS A 430 -28.66 5.79 16.01
N GLY A 431 -29.37 5.39 14.96
CA GLY A 431 -30.78 5.67 14.75
C GLY A 431 -31.07 7.11 14.28
N GLN A 432 -30.06 7.77 13.66
CA GLN A 432 -30.21 9.08 13.02
C GLN A 432 -30.54 8.90 11.53
N ASN A 433 -31.66 8.22 11.25
CA ASN A 433 -32.02 7.70 9.93
C ASN A 433 -32.07 8.77 8.83
N GLU A 434 -32.59 9.98 9.12
CA GLU A 434 -32.64 11.03 8.12
C GLU A 434 -31.26 11.52 7.67
N ALA A 435 -30.33 11.71 8.62
CA ALA A 435 -28.95 12.08 8.31
C ALA A 435 -28.22 10.95 7.57
N ALA A 436 -28.42 9.71 8.01
CA ALA A 436 -27.88 8.52 7.35
C ALA A 436 -28.30 8.45 5.87
N LEU A 437 -29.59 8.59 5.58
CA LEU A 437 -30.12 8.57 4.21
C LEU A 437 -29.57 9.70 3.35
N ARG A 438 -29.43 10.93 3.90
CA ARG A 438 -28.83 12.04 3.16
C ARG A 438 -27.38 11.76 2.77
N LEU A 439 -26.56 11.30 3.73
CA LEU A 439 -25.15 11.02 3.51
C LEU A 439 -24.94 9.85 2.54
N LEU A 440 -25.65 8.74 2.74
CA LEU A 440 -25.55 7.56 1.87
C LEU A 440 -26.02 7.85 0.44
N LYS A 441 -27.10 8.65 0.29
CA LYS A 441 -27.56 9.09 -1.03
C LYS A 441 -26.54 10.01 -1.71
N ALA A 442 -25.94 10.93 -0.97
CA ALA A 442 -24.89 11.80 -1.51
C ALA A 442 -23.66 10.98 -1.94
N ALA A 443 -23.25 9.99 -1.16
CA ALA A 443 -22.16 9.10 -1.52
C ALA A 443 -22.41 8.38 -2.84
N VAL A 444 -23.60 7.78 -3.01
CA VAL A 444 -23.99 7.12 -4.27
C VAL A 444 -23.98 8.09 -5.45
N GLN A 445 -24.48 9.31 -5.26
CA GLN A 445 -24.49 10.36 -6.29
C GLN A 445 -23.08 10.80 -6.71
N GLN A 446 -22.09 10.66 -5.82
CA GLN A 446 -20.67 10.94 -6.08
C GLN A 446 -19.90 9.70 -6.53
N ASN A 447 -20.61 8.70 -7.06
CA ASN A 447 -20.02 7.46 -7.58
C ASN A 447 -19.34 6.53 -6.54
N TYR A 448 -19.69 6.64 -5.25
CA TYR A 448 -19.51 5.54 -4.31
C TYR A 448 -20.74 4.66 -4.39
N CYS A 449 -20.75 3.70 -5.33
CA CYS A 449 -21.97 2.94 -5.67
C CYS A 449 -22.49 2.10 -4.50
N ALA A 450 -21.59 1.55 -3.66
CA ALA A 450 -21.86 0.87 -2.39
C ALA A 450 -22.96 -0.20 -2.40
N TYR A 451 -23.31 -0.79 -3.55
CA TYR A 451 -24.47 -1.68 -3.65
C TYR A 451 -24.36 -2.88 -2.67
N SER A 452 -23.26 -3.65 -2.73
CA SER A 452 -23.06 -4.78 -1.82
C SER A 452 -22.94 -4.35 -0.36
N ALA A 453 -22.39 -3.15 -0.09
CA ALA A 453 -22.30 -2.59 1.25
C ALA A 453 -23.70 -2.29 1.82
N LEU A 454 -24.58 -1.64 1.07
CA LEU A 454 -25.96 -1.35 1.50
C LEU A 454 -26.72 -2.64 1.83
N GLU A 455 -26.47 -3.73 1.10
CA GLU A 455 -27.11 -5.03 1.38
C GLU A 455 -26.57 -5.72 2.63
N ASN A 456 -25.26 -5.57 2.94
CA ASN A 456 -24.57 -6.47 3.87
C ASN A 456 -23.96 -5.76 5.12
N ASP A 457 -23.76 -4.44 5.11
CA ASP A 457 -23.12 -3.72 6.23
C ASP A 457 -23.96 -3.84 7.51
N PRO A 458 -23.47 -4.45 8.60
CA PRO A 458 -24.24 -4.62 9.84
C PRO A 458 -24.69 -3.28 10.47
N LEU A 459 -23.98 -2.20 10.21
CA LEU A 459 -24.35 -0.87 10.76
C LEU A 459 -25.65 -0.33 10.15
N LEU A 460 -26.07 -0.85 8.99
CA LEU A 460 -27.28 -0.41 8.28
C LEU A 460 -28.55 -1.23 8.61
N ASP A 461 -28.48 -2.24 9.46
CA ASP A 461 -29.60 -3.16 9.74
C ASP A 461 -30.91 -2.43 10.09
N ARG A 462 -30.82 -1.37 10.90
CA ARG A 462 -32.01 -0.59 11.29
C ARG A 462 -32.59 0.24 10.15
N LEU A 463 -31.77 0.63 9.20
CA LEU A 463 -32.18 1.48 8.09
C LEU A 463 -32.83 0.68 6.96
N ARG A 464 -32.45 -0.60 6.78
CA ARG A 464 -32.96 -1.47 5.70
C ARG A 464 -34.48 -1.65 5.69
N ALA A 465 -35.13 -1.55 6.85
CA ALA A 465 -36.59 -1.67 6.97
C ALA A 465 -37.36 -0.41 6.51
N THR A 466 -36.68 0.67 6.17
CA THR A 466 -37.34 1.91 5.75
C THR A 466 -37.63 1.92 4.25
N PRO A 467 -38.78 2.52 3.82
CA PRO A 467 -39.14 2.63 2.39
C PRO A 467 -38.08 3.37 1.57
N GLU A 468 -37.49 4.43 2.14
CA GLU A 468 -36.49 5.27 1.51
C GLU A 468 -35.19 4.52 1.22
N PHE A 469 -34.90 3.48 1.98
CA PHE A 469 -33.73 2.64 1.77
C PHE A 469 -33.85 1.81 0.48
N ALA A 470 -35.05 1.37 0.13
CA ALA A 470 -35.27 0.65 -1.13
C ALA A 470 -34.94 1.50 -2.37
N ASP A 471 -35.21 2.80 -2.31
CA ASP A 471 -34.87 3.72 -3.40
C ASP A 471 -33.36 4.00 -3.44
N LEU A 472 -32.70 4.11 -2.29
CA LEU A 472 -31.24 4.19 -2.20
C LEU A 472 -30.56 2.97 -2.83
N LEU A 473 -31.06 1.76 -2.51
CA LEU A 473 -30.51 0.52 -3.06
C LEU A 473 -30.68 0.44 -4.59
N LYS A 474 -31.82 0.91 -5.14
CA LYS A 474 -32.00 1.02 -6.60
C LYS A 474 -31.02 2.01 -7.24
N ALA A 475 -30.80 3.16 -6.58
CA ALA A 475 -29.82 4.15 -7.07
C ALA A 475 -28.40 3.59 -7.08
N ALA A 476 -28.01 2.87 -6.02
CA ALA A 476 -26.71 2.21 -5.92
C ALA A 476 -26.52 1.15 -7.02
N ARG A 477 -27.52 0.36 -7.30
CA ARG A 477 -27.53 -0.62 -8.40
C ARG A 477 -27.37 0.04 -9.75
N PHE A 478 -28.12 1.09 -10.02
CA PHE A 478 -27.99 1.88 -11.25
C PHE A 478 -26.59 2.49 -11.43
N CYS A 479 -25.98 2.96 -10.34
CA CYS A 479 -24.59 3.43 -10.34
C CYS A 479 -23.60 2.33 -10.76
N GLN A 480 -23.83 1.09 -10.35
CA GLN A 480 -22.95 -0.05 -10.62
C GLN A 480 -23.12 -0.65 -12.04
N GLU A 481 -24.35 -0.62 -12.60
CA GLU A 481 -24.69 -1.28 -13.88
C GLU A 481 -23.72 -1.03 -15.05
N PRO A 482 -23.25 0.22 -15.30
CA PRO A 482 -22.32 0.47 -16.39
C PRO A 482 -21.00 -0.31 -16.30
N LEU A 483 -20.53 -0.57 -15.06
CA LEU A 483 -19.26 -1.26 -14.81
C LEU A 483 -19.42 -2.79 -14.93
N LEU A 484 -20.58 -3.34 -14.56
CA LEU A 484 -20.89 -4.75 -14.75
C LEU A 484 -20.97 -5.12 -16.24
N ALA A 485 -21.42 -4.19 -17.08
CA ALA A 485 -21.50 -4.40 -18.52
C ALA A 485 -20.12 -4.43 -19.22
N GLN A 486 -19.09 -3.81 -18.61
CA GLN A 486 -17.72 -3.79 -19.12
C GLN A 486 -16.91 -5.03 -18.70
N GLY A 487 -17.31 -5.75 -17.67
CA GLY A 487 -16.61 -6.92 -17.13
C GLY A 487 -17.05 -8.27 -17.73
N ASN A 488 -18.05 -8.27 -18.61
CA ASN A 488 -18.53 -9.42 -19.39
C ASN A 488 -18.04 -9.33 -20.83
#